data_41181483c02de3db9d5eae507168dc41
#
_entry.id   41181483c02de3db9d5eae507168dc41
#
_cell.length_a   1.000
_cell.length_b   1.000
_cell.length_c   1.000
_cell.angle_alpha   90.00
_cell.angle_beta   90.00
_cell.angle_gamma   90.00
#
_symmetry.space_group_name_H-M   'P 1'
#
loop_
_entity.id
_entity.type
_entity.pdbx_description
1 polymer ?
#
loop_
_entity_poly.entity_id
_entity_poly.type
_entity_poly.pdbx_seq_one_letter_code
_entity_poly.pdbx_strand_id
1 'polypeptide(L)'
;MSFPVLITYSNYGYIDFAKNLILNLAGVSKNHKLHFYCLDKQTYDQLSREPRDFLTLELFEQDVSSNFENHNTDRYNKLTHTKTSVLRKALAVYSFIHFIDCDVVCMREPSLAHYEKYKNFDVVFQYDWYFKNNVPTELFGLNQCTGNMSIRRTPQTMKFLDLWEYSQSVNRKYNDQVCLILLLDYYKLKDFRGFKMAKLWVYPPEEYTNGSWKGPLTKIYFFHANHVIGKEEKIKLLKKVGHWFL
;
A
#
# COMPACT_ATOMS: atom_id res chain seq x y z
N MET A 1 3.99 12.04 18.99
CA MET A 1 3.44 11.17 17.93
C MET A 1 3.99 9.77 18.11
N SER A 2 3.24 8.72 17.82
CA SER A 2 3.71 7.32 17.77
C SER A 2 4.04 6.91 16.34
N PHE A 3 4.82 5.84 16.17
CA PHE A 3 4.98 5.18 14.88
C PHE A 3 3.62 4.75 14.34
N PRO A 4 3.40 4.82 13.01
CA PRO A 4 2.21 4.21 12.42
C PRO A 4 2.26 2.68 12.59
N VAL A 5 1.11 2.05 12.72
CA VAL A 5 1.01 0.60 12.57
C VAL A 5 1.03 0.28 11.09
N LEU A 6 1.92 -0.62 10.66
CA LEU A 6 1.92 -1.12 9.29
C LEU A 6 0.66 -1.97 9.09
N ILE A 7 -0.02 -1.76 7.98
CA ILE A 7 -1.23 -2.49 7.59
C ILE A 7 -1.00 -3.14 6.25
N THR A 8 -1.36 -4.40 6.14
CA THR A 8 -1.40 -5.11 4.87
C THR A 8 -2.54 -6.12 4.85
N TYR A 9 -2.82 -6.65 3.69
CA TYR A 9 -3.73 -7.78 3.52
C TYR A 9 -3.29 -8.66 2.36
N SER A 10 -3.70 -9.92 2.39
CA SER A 10 -3.62 -10.80 1.22
C SER A 10 -4.58 -11.98 1.32
N ASN A 11 -4.79 -12.63 0.17
CA ASN A 11 -5.32 -13.97 0.03
C ASN A 11 -4.17 -14.99 -0.06
N TYR A 12 -4.50 -16.28 -0.09
CA TYR A 12 -3.50 -17.36 -0.14
C TYR A 12 -2.64 -17.35 -1.41
N GLY A 13 -3.15 -16.85 -2.52
CA GLY A 13 -2.39 -16.70 -3.76
C GLY A 13 -1.13 -15.84 -3.64
N TYR A 14 -1.11 -14.93 -2.67
CA TYR A 14 0.04 -14.05 -2.36
C TYR A 14 0.83 -14.49 -1.13
N ILE A 15 0.66 -15.73 -0.64
CA ILE A 15 1.25 -16.20 0.62
C ILE A 15 2.78 -16.07 0.67
N ASP A 16 3.47 -16.28 -0.46
CA ASP A 16 4.93 -16.15 -0.50
C ASP A 16 5.36 -14.68 -0.30
N PHE A 17 4.64 -13.74 -0.91
CA PHE A 17 4.90 -12.32 -0.67
C PHE A 17 4.60 -11.93 0.77
N ALA A 18 3.51 -12.43 1.36
CA ALA A 18 3.15 -12.21 2.75
C ALA A 18 4.26 -12.71 3.71
N LYS A 19 4.75 -13.93 3.51
CA LYS A 19 5.87 -14.50 4.28
C LYS A 19 7.15 -13.69 4.08
N ASN A 20 7.46 -13.32 2.85
CA ASN A 20 8.63 -12.51 2.54
C ASN A 20 8.58 -11.14 3.23
N LEU A 21 7.43 -10.47 3.21
CA LEU A 21 7.23 -9.20 3.92
C LEU A 21 7.45 -9.35 5.43
N ILE A 22 6.89 -10.39 6.06
CA ILE A 22 7.07 -10.66 7.50
C ILE A 22 8.54 -10.91 7.82
N LEU A 23 9.26 -11.70 7.03
CA LEU A 23 10.70 -11.95 7.22
C LEU A 23 11.52 -10.68 7.00
N ASN A 24 11.21 -9.89 5.99
CA ASN A 24 11.86 -8.60 5.73
C ASN A 24 11.70 -7.65 6.92
N LEU A 25 10.48 -7.47 7.42
CA LEU A 25 10.22 -6.60 8.56
C LEU A 25 10.90 -7.09 9.84
N ALA A 26 10.95 -8.39 10.07
CA ALA A 26 11.68 -8.98 11.20
C ALA A 26 13.18 -8.63 11.18
N GLY A 27 13.76 -8.52 9.99
CA GLY A 27 15.19 -8.19 9.82
C GLY A 27 15.51 -6.69 9.84
N VAL A 28 14.57 -5.85 9.45
CA VAL A 28 14.83 -4.41 9.19
C VAL A 28 14.15 -3.49 10.19
N SER A 29 12.92 -3.81 10.61
CA SER A 29 12.10 -2.92 11.41
C SER A 29 12.17 -3.27 12.91
N LYS A 30 12.43 -2.25 13.74
CA LYS A 30 12.50 -2.38 15.22
C LYS A 30 11.29 -1.77 15.94
N ASN A 31 10.64 -0.81 15.31
CA ASN A 31 9.63 0.03 15.96
C ASN A 31 8.22 -0.18 15.40
N HIS A 32 8.09 -0.65 14.15
CA HIS A 32 6.79 -0.86 13.56
C HIS A 32 6.17 -2.18 14.04
N LYS A 33 4.87 -2.12 14.29
CA LYS A 33 3.98 -3.29 14.41
C LYS A 33 3.31 -3.51 13.07
N LEU A 34 3.07 -4.76 12.71
CA LEU A 34 2.33 -5.15 11.51
C LEU A 34 0.99 -5.75 11.92
N HIS A 35 -0.12 -5.18 11.44
CA HIS A 35 -1.43 -5.81 11.49
C HIS A 35 -1.78 -6.31 10.09
N PHE A 36 -1.87 -7.62 9.97
CA PHE A 36 -2.08 -8.34 8.70
C PHE A 36 -3.51 -8.88 8.65
N TYR A 37 -4.29 -8.43 7.67
CA TYR A 37 -5.64 -8.93 7.42
C TYR A 37 -5.60 -10.09 6.42
N CYS A 38 -5.91 -11.29 6.89
CA CYS A 38 -5.99 -12.51 6.08
C CYS A 38 -7.38 -12.57 5.43
N LEU A 39 -7.46 -12.51 4.10
CA LEU A 39 -8.73 -12.48 3.39
C LEU A 39 -9.40 -13.85 3.27
N ASP A 40 -8.67 -14.92 3.59
CA ASP A 40 -9.16 -16.29 3.66
C ASP A 40 -8.54 -17.06 4.83
N LYS A 41 -9.22 -18.11 5.25
CA LYS A 41 -8.78 -18.97 6.34
C LYS A 41 -7.44 -19.64 6.07
N GLN A 42 -7.15 -20.00 4.83
CA GLN A 42 -5.92 -20.68 4.45
C GLN A 42 -4.68 -19.78 4.69
N THR A 43 -4.80 -18.50 4.33
CA THR A 43 -3.77 -17.48 4.64
C THR A 43 -3.57 -17.35 6.14
N TYR A 44 -4.67 -17.24 6.91
CA TYR A 44 -4.61 -17.11 8.36
C TYR A 44 -3.92 -18.31 9.02
N ASP A 45 -4.36 -19.53 8.68
CA ASP A 45 -3.81 -20.78 9.24
C ASP A 45 -2.32 -20.93 8.90
N GLN A 46 -1.92 -20.53 7.69
CA GLN A 46 -0.52 -20.63 7.26
C GLN A 46 0.39 -19.64 7.99
N LEU A 47 -0.04 -18.39 8.17
CA LEU A 47 0.76 -17.37 8.84
C LEU A 47 0.77 -17.52 10.37
N SER A 48 -0.27 -18.10 10.96
CA SER A 48 -0.36 -18.36 12.40
C SER A 48 0.64 -19.40 12.91
N ARG A 49 1.27 -20.18 12.02
CA ARG A 49 2.26 -21.20 12.40
C ARG A 49 3.59 -20.61 12.87
N GLU A 50 3.87 -19.36 12.53
CA GLU A 50 5.11 -18.68 12.86
C GLU A 50 4.79 -17.33 13.56
N PRO A 51 4.35 -17.37 14.82
CA PRO A 51 4.00 -16.15 15.55
C PRO A 51 5.22 -15.23 15.72
N ARG A 52 5.01 -13.93 15.68
CA ARG A 52 6.02 -12.89 15.89
C ARG A 52 5.45 -11.80 16.78
N ASP A 53 6.21 -11.26 17.71
CA ASP A 53 5.75 -10.24 18.66
C ASP A 53 5.30 -8.94 18.03
N PHE A 54 5.82 -8.63 16.83
CA PHE A 54 5.42 -7.44 16.08
C PHE A 54 4.22 -7.67 15.17
N LEU A 55 3.77 -8.92 14.99
CA LEU A 55 2.74 -9.33 14.04
C LEU A 55 1.41 -9.60 14.74
N THR A 56 0.37 -8.91 14.33
CA THR A 56 -1.03 -9.22 14.64
C THR A 56 -1.68 -9.78 13.39
N LEU A 57 -2.29 -10.95 13.49
CA LEU A 57 -3.07 -11.57 12.40
C LEU A 57 -4.56 -11.43 12.70
N GLU A 58 -5.32 -11.01 11.71
CA GLU A 58 -6.78 -10.96 11.79
C GLU A 58 -7.39 -11.66 10.57
N LEU A 59 -8.29 -12.62 10.81
CA LEU A 59 -9.10 -13.21 9.75
C LEU A 59 -10.19 -12.21 9.36
N PHE A 60 -10.12 -11.74 8.12
CA PHE A 60 -11.06 -10.80 7.53
C PHE A 60 -11.58 -11.37 6.22
N GLU A 61 -12.34 -12.47 6.32
CA GLU A 61 -12.83 -13.22 5.17
C GLU A 61 -13.57 -12.32 4.19
N GLN A 62 -13.20 -12.44 2.92
CA GLN A 62 -13.77 -11.72 1.82
C GLN A 62 -14.14 -12.71 0.71
N ASP A 63 -15.20 -12.40 -0.04
CA ASP A 63 -15.58 -13.17 -1.23
C ASP A 63 -14.61 -12.84 -2.39
N VAL A 64 -13.34 -13.28 -2.25
CA VAL A 64 -12.27 -13.12 -3.25
C VAL A 64 -11.64 -14.47 -3.54
N SER A 65 -11.02 -14.61 -4.72
CA SER A 65 -10.28 -15.82 -5.09
C SER A 65 -9.12 -16.07 -4.13
N SER A 66 -8.85 -17.32 -3.78
CA SER A 66 -7.64 -17.73 -3.04
C SER A 66 -6.41 -17.93 -3.96
N ASN A 67 -6.54 -17.72 -5.26
CA ASN A 67 -5.44 -17.83 -6.22
C ASN A 67 -4.67 -16.50 -6.35
N PHE A 68 -3.47 -16.58 -6.92
CA PHE A 68 -2.77 -15.40 -7.41
C PHE A 68 -3.51 -14.84 -8.62
N GLU A 69 -3.88 -13.57 -8.56
CA GLU A 69 -4.61 -12.91 -9.63
C GLU A 69 -3.68 -11.97 -10.40
N ASN A 70 -3.70 -12.08 -11.72
CA ASN A 70 -2.92 -11.20 -12.59
C ASN A 70 -3.60 -9.84 -12.73
N HIS A 71 -2.80 -8.81 -12.86
CA HIS A 71 -3.24 -7.43 -13.10
C HIS A 71 -4.23 -7.37 -14.29
N ASN A 72 -5.24 -6.49 -14.17
CA ASN A 72 -6.31 -6.26 -15.16
C ASN A 72 -7.31 -7.43 -15.36
N THR A 73 -7.45 -8.33 -14.41
CA THR A 73 -8.58 -9.26 -14.37
C THR A 73 -9.67 -8.76 -13.42
N ASP A 74 -10.93 -9.17 -13.65
CA ASP A 74 -12.05 -8.81 -12.76
C ASP A 74 -11.81 -9.32 -11.32
N ARG A 75 -11.20 -10.52 -11.18
CA ARG A 75 -10.83 -11.08 -9.88
C ARG A 75 -9.76 -10.26 -9.19
N TYR A 76 -8.75 -9.79 -9.93
CA TYR A 76 -7.75 -8.87 -9.41
C TYR A 76 -8.38 -7.55 -8.94
N ASN A 77 -9.27 -6.96 -9.75
CA ASN A 77 -9.95 -5.73 -9.40
C ASN A 77 -10.78 -5.91 -8.11
N LYS A 78 -11.54 -7.01 -8.01
CA LYS A 78 -12.30 -7.34 -6.80
C LYS A 78 -11.39 -7.49 -5.57
N LEU A 79 -10.23 -8.15 -5.71
CA LEU A 79 -9.24 -8.26 -4.65
C LEU A 79 -8.69 -6.91 -4.22
N THR A 80 -8.34 -6.03 -5.16
CA THR A 80 -7.80 -4.70 -4.84
C THR A 80 -8.84 -3.77 -4.22
N HIS A 81 -10.12 -3.91 -4.57
CA HIS A 81 -11.21 -3.14 -3.97
C HIS A 81 -11.41 -3.42 -2.48
N THR A 82 -10.96 -4.58 -1.97
CA THR A 82 -10.97 -4.89 -0.53
C THR A 82 -10.14 -3.90 0.29
N LYS A 83 -9.20 -3.22 -0.35
CA LYS A 83 -8.30 -2.26 0.31
C LYS A 83 -9.05 -1.19 1.12
N THR A 84 -10.08 -0.58 0.57
CA THR A 84 -10.83 0.47 1.28
C THR A 84 -11.49 -0.06 2.54
N SER A 85 -12.05 -1.27 2.50
CA SER A 85 -12.64 -1.95 3.67
C SER A 85 -11.59 -2.26 4.74
N VAL A 86 -10.40 -2.75 4.34
CA VAL A 86 -9.25 -2.99 5.25
C VAL A 86 -8.78 -1.69 5.89
N LEU A 87 -8.60 -0.62 5.10
CA LEU A 87 -8.19 0.68 5.61
C LEU A 87 -9.18 1.24 6.62
N ARG A 88 -10.48 1.14 6.33
CA ARG A 88 -11.55 1.58 7.22
C ARG A 88 -11.53 0.81 8.53
N LYS A 89 -11.38 -0.51 8.46
CA LYS A 89 -11.29 -1.38 9.63
C LYS A 89 -10.05 -1.06 10.47
N ALA A 90 -8.89 -0.87 9.87
CA ALA A 90 -7.67 -0.49 10.55
C ALA A 90 -7.78 0.90 11.21
N LEU A 91 -8.37 1.89 10.52
CA LEU A 91 -8.57 3.22 11.06
C LEU A 91 -9.64 3.29 12.16
N ALA A 92 -10.51 2.28 12.30
CA ALA A 92 -11.39 2.18 13.47
C ALA A 92 -10.60 1.92 14.76
N VAL A 93 -9.47 1.20 14.66
CA VAL A 93 -8.61 0.83 15.79
C VAL A 93 -7.46 1.82 15.98
N TYR A 94 -6.77 2.16 14.89
CA TYR A 94 -5.53 2.96 14.92
C TYR A 94 -5.77 4.39 14.44
N SER A 95 -5.16 5.37 15.10
CA SER A 95 -5.22 6.78 14.68
C SER A 95 -4.27 7.13 13.54
N PHE A 96 -3.20 6.33 13.36
CA PHE A 96 -2.21 6.50 12.31
C PHE A 96 -1.72 5.14 11.81
N ILE A 97 -1.88 4.89 10.53
CA ILE A 97 -1.48 3.64 9.86
C ILE A 97 -0.55 3.93 8.68
N HIS A 98 0.25 2.94 8.31
CA HIS A 98 1.00 2.94 7.05
C HIS A 98 0.65 1.66 6.30
N PHE A 99 -0.17 1.80 5.27
CA PHE A 99 -0.58 0.68 4.43
C PHE A 99 0.52 0.35 3.43
N ILE A 100 0.81 -0.94 3.27
CA ILE A 100 1.73 -1.48 2.27
C ILE A 100 1.10 -2.71 1.62
N ASP A 101 1.19 -2.85 0.30
CA ASP A 101 0.85 -4.11 -0.37
C ASP A 101 1.86 -5.20 0.04
N CYS A 102 1.47 -6.47 -0.01
CA CYS A 102 2.35 -7.56 0.46
C CYS A 102 3.61 -7.78 -0.39
N ASP A 103 3.68 -7.20 -1.59
CA ASP A 103 4.86 -7.18 -2.45
C ASP A 103 5.72 -5.90 -2.31
N VAL A 104 5.50 -5.16 -1.23
CA VAL A 104 6.38 -4.07 -0.78
C VAL A 104 7.40 -4.63 0.21
N VAL A 105 8.63 -4.16 0.15
CA VAL A 105 9.69 -4.47 1.13
C VAL A 105 10.22 -3.21 1.80
N CYS A 106 10.50 -3.29 3.10
CA CYS A 106 11.18 -2.26 3.86
C CYS A 106 12.68 -2.41 3.61
N MET A 107 13.29 -1.41 2.95
CA MET A 107 14.74 -1.35 2.72
C MET A 107 15.45 -0.77 3.95
N ARG A 108 14.80 0.16 4.62
CA ARG A 108 15.26 0.84 5.82
C ARG A 108 14.05 1.38 6.59
N GLU A 109 14.05 1.20 7.89
CA GLU A 109 12.96 1.70 8.73
C GLU A 109 12.90 3.25 8.72
N PRO A 110 11.76 3.87 8.36
CA PRO A 110 11.59 5.31 8.51
C PRO A 110 11.59 5.70 9.99
N SER A 111 12.30 6.78 10.35
CA SER A 111 12.28 7.30 11.72
C SER A 111 10.95 8.01 12.04
N LEU A 112 10.67 8.21 13.33
CA LEU A 112 9.53 9.02 13.75
C LEU A 112 9.60 10.44 13.19
N ALA A 113 10.81 11.05 13.17
CA ALA A 113 11.04 12.37 12.60
C ALA A 113 10.73 12.43 11.09
N HIS A 114 10.88 11.31 10.37
CA HIS A 114 10.47 11.23 8.97
C HIS A 114 8.95 11.38 8.84
N TYR A 115 8.16 10.64 9.63
CA TYR A 115 6.70 10.75 9.61
C TYR A 115 6.19 12.12 10.10
N GLU A 116 6.94 12.79 10.99
CA GLU A 116 6.60 14.14 11.46
C GLU A 116 6.63 15.20 10.35
N LYS A 117 7.48 15.05 9.32
CA LYS A 117 7.51 15.95 8.16
C LYS A 117 6.14 16.03 7.46
N TYR A 118 5.37 14.95 7.52
CA TYR A 118 4.08 14.80 6.83
C TYR A 118 2.88 14.90 7.77
N LYS A 119 3.03 15.36 9.00
CA LYS A 119 1.95 15.38 10.02
C LYS A 119 0.74 16.24 9.66
N ASN A 120 0.91 17.19 8.75
CA ASN A 120 -0.17 18.08 8.31
C ASN A 120 -1.02 17.51 7.16
N PHE A 121 -0.69 16.31 6.66
CA PHE A 121 -1.43 15.63 5.62
C PHE A 121 -2.24 14.46 6.20
N ASP A 122 -3.43 14.27 5.65
CA ASP A 122 -4.33 13.17 6.03
C ASP A 122 -3.89 11.86 5.39
N VAL A 123 -3.47 11.91 4.12
CA VAL A 123 -2.96 10.75 3.36
C VAL A 123 -1.71 11.18 2.59
N VAL A 124 -0.66 10.35 2.67
CA VAL A 124 0.57 10.52 1.89
C VAL A 124 0.82 9.24 1.11
N PHE A 125 0.80 9.32 -0.21
CA PHE A 125 0.98 8.19 -1.12
C PHE A 125 2.42 8.04 -1.55
N GLN A 126 2.82 6.83 -1.92
CA GLN A 126 3.99 6.63 -2.75
C GLN A 126 3.72 7.24 -4.14
N TYR A 127 4.74 7.84 -4.73
CA TYR A 127 4.70 8.29 -6.11
C TYR A 127 4.73 7.09 -7.07
N ASP A 128 3.77 7.01 -7.99
CA ASP A 128 3.74 5.97 -9.01
C ASP A 128 4.40 6.49 -10.29
N TRP A 129 5.63 6.07 -10.50
CA TRP A 129 6.44 6.51 -11.63
C TRP A 129 6.04 5.78 -12.92
N TYR A 130 5.17 6.38 -13.71
CA TYR A 130 4.72 5.78 -14.97
C TYR A 130 5.40 6.37 -16.22
N PHE A 131 5.96 7.57 -16.19
CA PHE A 131 6.53 8.23 -17.35
C PHE A 131 7.96 8.68 -17.18
N LYS A 132 8.77 8.43 -18.22
CA LYS A 132 10.21 8.73 -18.31
C LYS A 132 10.57 10.21 -18.28
N ASN A 133 9.60 11.11 -18.36
CA ASN A 133 9.84 12.54 -18.42
C ASN A 133 9.51 13.16 -17.07
N ASN A 134 10.38 14.04 -16.61
CA ASN A 134 10.21 14.87 -15.42
C ASN A 134 8.82 15.52 -15.43
N VAL A 135 7.84 14.80 -14.87
CA VAL A 135 6.51 15.36 -14.68
C VAL A 135 6.67 16.37 -13.56
N PRO A 136 6.31 17.64 -13.80
CA PRO A 136 6.39 18.66 -12.75
C PRO A 136 5.66 18.18 -11.50
N THR A 137 6.21 18.47 -10.35
CA THR A 137 5.60 18.16 -9.03
C THR A 137 4.16 18.68 -8.88
N GLU A 138 3.73 19.52 -9.75
CA GLU A 138 2.37 20.10 -9.86
C GLU A 138 1.32 19.13 -10.43
N LEU A 139 1.71 17.99 -11.00
CA LEU A 139 0.81 16.98 -11.58
C LEU A 139 0.64 15.74 -10.69
N PHE A 140 0.82 15.84 -9.40
CA PHE A 140 0.72 14.73 -8.45
C PHE A 140 -0.61 13.98 -8.48
N GLY A 141 -1.70 14.58 -8.95
CA GLY A 141 -3.02 13.97 -8.98
C GLY A 141 -3.16 12.69 -9.81
N LEU A 142 -2.21 12.40 -10.71
CA LEU A 142 -2.28 11.26 -11.64
C LEU A 142 -1.28 10.13 -11.32
N ASN A 143 -0.39 10.32 -10.35
CA ASN A 143 0.76 9.41 -10.13
C ASN A 143 0.87 8.90 -8.69
N GLN A 144 -0.23 8.77 -7.97
CA GLN A 144 -0.25 8.17 -6.65
C GLN A 144 -0.35 6.64 -6.75
N CYS A 145 0.53 5.95 -6.03
CA CYS A 145 0.45 4.52 -5.84
C CYS A 145 -0.36 4.21 -4.57
N THR A 146 -1.39 3.39 -4.70
CA THR A 146 -2.22 2.95 -3.57
C THR A 146 -1.62 1.77 -2.81
N GLY A 147 -0.54 1.19 -3.29
CA GLY A 147 0.14 0.06 -2.67
C GLY A 147 1.12 0.43 -1.55
N ASN A 148 1.32 1.73 -1.30
CA ASN A 148 2.17 2.19 -0.20
C ASN A 148 1.75 3.62 0.18
N MET A 149 1.16 3.78 1.36
CA MET A 149 0.62 5.08 1.79
C MET A 149 0.47 5.17 3.31
N SER A 150 0.80 6.31 3.89
CA SER A 150 0.46 6.58 5.29
C SER A 150 -0.84 7.36 5.41
N ILE A 151 -1.65 7.03 6.42
CA ILE A 151 -3.02 7.52 6.56
C ILE A 151 -3.29 7.85 8.04
N ARG A 152 -3.83 9.05 8.28
CA ARG A 152 -4.28 9.49 9.60
C ARG A 152 -5.79 9.40 9.69
N ARG A 153 -6.30 8.95 10.84
CA ARG A 153 -7.73 8.95 11.11
C ARG A 153 -8.22 10.35 11.39
N THR A 154 -8.87 10.96 10.40
CA THR A 154 -9.57 12.23 10.52
C THR A 154 -10.97 12.08 9.91
N PRO A 155 -11.95 12.96 10.25
CA PRO A 155 -13.24 12.96 9.56
C PRO A 155 -13.11 13.10 8.04
N GLN A 156 -12.10 13.86 7.59
CA GLN A 156 -11.79 14.08 6.18
C GLN A 156 -11.30 12.80 5.51
N THR A 157 -10.41 12.05 6.18
CA THR A 157 -9.96 10.74 5.68
C THR A 157 -11.12 9.75 5.55
N MET A 158 -12.01 9.70 6.55
CA MET A 158 -13.15 8.77 6.48
C MET A 158 -14.06 9.10 5.30
N LYS A 159 -14.34 10.38 5.07
CA LYS A 159 -15.10 10.82 3.91
C LYS A 159 -14.38 10.58 2.58
N PHE A 160 -13.07 10.73 2.55
CA PHE A 160 -12.26 10.37 1.39
C PHE A 160 -12.38 8.87 1.05
N LEU A 161 -12.35 7.99 2.06
CA LEU A 161 -12.56 6.55 1.86
C LEU A 161 -13.97 6.24 1.36
N ASP A 162 -15.03 6.96 1.84
CA ASP A 162 -16.40 6.80 1.33
C ASP A 162 -16.47 7.11 -0.17
N LEU A 163 -15.82 8.18 -0.61
CA LEU A 163 -15.79 8.57 -2.01
C LEU A 163 -14.97 7.60 -2.87
N TRP A 164 -13.86 7.10 -2.36
CA TRP A 164 -13.05 6.11 -3.07
C TRP A 164 -13.81 4.79 -3.24
N GLU A 165 -14.46 4.31 -2.20
CA GLU A 165 -15.32 3.13 -2.23
C GLU A 165 -16.50 3.31 -3.21
N TYR A 166 -17.13 4.49 -3.22
CA TYR A 166 -18.13 4.82 -4.22
C TYR A 166 -17.56 4.77 -5.65
N SER A 167 -16.37 5.34 -5.88
CA SER A 167 -15.70 5.26 -7.20
C SER A 167 -15.45 3.82 -7.63
N GLN A 168 -15.01 2.95 -6.72
CA GLN A 168 -14.86 1.51 -6.96
C GLN A 168 -16.19 0.82 -7.33
N SER A 169 -17.28 1.19 -6.65
CA SER A 169 -18.61 0.59 -6.88
C SER A 169 -19.15 0.87 -8.28
N VAL A 170 -18.86 2.04 -8.82
CA VAL A 170 -19.32 2.46 -10.16
C VAL A 170 -18.31 2.14 -11.28
N ASN A 171 -17.06 1.90 -10.94
CA ASN A 171 -15.96 1.65 -11.88
C ASN A 171 -15.35 0.24 -11.71
N ARG A 172 -16.18 -0.78 -11.50
CA ARG A 172 -15.78 -2.16 -11.13
C ARG A 172 -14.76 -2.82 -12.06
N LYS A 173 -14.70 -2.40 -13.32
CA LYS A 173 -13.74 -2.92 -14.33
C LYS A 173 -12.31 -2.43 -14.14
N TYR A 174 -12.07 -1.53 -13.22
CA TYR A 174 -10.74 -1.00 -12.90
C TYR A 174 -10.29 -1.41 -11.50
N ASN A 175 -8.99 -1.44 -11.27
CA ASN A 175 -8.44 -1.65 -9.93
C ASN A 175 -8.65 -0.43 -9.02
N ASP A 176 -8.32 -0.58 -7.75
CA ASP A 176 -8.48 0.45 -6.72
C ASP A 176 -7.73 1.76 -7.05
N GLN A 177 -6.51 1.66 -7.61
CA GLN A 177 -5.69 2.83 -7.97
C GLN A 177 -6.30 3.61 -9.13
N VAL A 178 -6.77 2.94 -10.19
CA VAL A 178 -7.45 3.61 -11.29
C VAL A 178 -8.75 4.24 -10.81
N CYS A 179 -9.53 3.57 -9.95
CA CYS A 179 -10.73 4.15 -9.34
C CYS A 179 -10.42 5.42 -8.53
N LEU A 180 -9.27 5.45 -7.82
CA LEU A 180 -8.82 6.65 -7.11
C LEU A 180 -8.44 7.77 -8.09
N ILE A 181 -7.72 7.47 -9.16
CA ILE A 181 -7.35 8.45 -10.20
C ILE A 181 -8.60 9.08 -10.81
N LEU A 182 -9.58 8.26 -11.19
CA LEU A 182 -10.86 8.73 -11.75
C LEU A 182 -11.62 9.62 -10.75
N LEU A 183 -11.62 9.28 -9.47
CA LEU A 183 -12.20 10.10 -8.41
C LEU A 183 -11.51 11.47 -8.34
N LEU A 184 -10.19 11.48 -8.31
CA LEU A 184 -9.40 12.70 -8.21
C LEU A 184 -9.57 13.58 -9.46
N ASP A 185 -9.63 13.00 -10.65
CA ASP A 185 -9.88 13.72 -11.90
C ASP A 185 -11.30 14.30 -11.98
N TYR A 186 -12.31 13.52 -11.58
CA TYR A 186 -13.69 13.97 -11.53
C TYR A 186 -13.88 15.25 -10.68
N TYR A 187 -13.20 15.31 -9.53
CA TYR A 187 -13.23 16.51 -8.69
C TYR A 187 -12.29 17.62 -9.16
N LYS A 188 -11.71 17.49 -10.36
CA LYS A 188 -10.70 18.43 -10.93
C LYS A 188 -9.51 18.64 -10.00
N LEU A 189 -9.13 17.56 -9.31
CA LEU A 189 -8.03 17.57 -8.36
C LEU A 189 -6.72 17.32 -9.10
N LYS A 190 -6.37 18.24 -10.02
CA LYS A 190 -5.03 18.28 -10.59
C LYS A 190 -3.97 18.69 -9.57
N ASP A 191 -4.40 19.16 -8.41
CA ASP A 191 -3.58 19.53 -7.26
C ASP A 191 -4.17 18.92 -6.00
N PHE A 192 -3.47 18.05 -5.30
CA PHE A 192 -3.88 17.49 -4.02
C PHE A 192 -4.23 18.56 -2.97
N ARG A 193 -3.63 19.74 -3.04
CA ARG A 193 -3.95 20.87 -2.17
C ARG A 193 -5.38 21.40 -2.37
N GLY A 194 -5.95 21.21 -3.56
CA GLY A 194 -7.33 21.59 -3.88
C GLY A 194 -8.39 20.65 -3.32
N PHE A 195 -8.02 19.47 -2.78
CA PHE A 195 -8.98 18.52 -2.22
C PHE A 195 -9.48 18.99 -0.86
N LYS A 196 -10.61 19.69 -0.86
CA LYS A 196 -11.21 20.28 0.33
C LYS A 196 -11.62 19.29 1.44
N MET A 197 -11.63 17.97 1.15
CA MET A 197 -12.11 16.93 2.07
C MET A 197 -10.99 16.22 2.82
N ALA A 198 -9.85 15.98 2.20
CA ALA A 198 -8.65 15.43 2.83
C ALA A 198 -7.41 16.15 2.29
N LYS A 199 -6.39 16.30 3.11
CA LYS A 199 -5.10 16.86 2.70
C LYS A 199 -4.23 15.72 2.21
N LEU A 200 -4.04 15.65 0.89
CA LEU A 200 -3.28 14.60 0.21
C LEU A 200 -1.87 15.09 -0.14
N TRP A 201 -0.91 14.16 -0.14
CA TRP A 201 0.47 14.41 -0.55
C TRP A 201 1.09 13.14 -1.14
N VAL A 202 2.31 13.25 -1.65
CA VAL A 202 3.11 12.11 -2.11
C VAL A 202 4.51 12.15 -1.51
N TYR A 203 5.05 10.97 -1.24
CA TYR A 203 6.43 10.81 -0.82
C TYR A 203 7.40 11.05 -1.99
N PRO A 204 8.60 11.54 -1.72
CA PRO A 204 9.66 11.64 -2.73
C PRO A 204 10.01 10.24 -3.30
N PRO A 205 10.16 10.09 -4.63
CA PRO A 205 10.48 8.79 -5.24
C PRO A 205 11.85 8.24 -4.83
N GLU A 206 12.78 9.06 -4.39
CA GLU A 206 14.07 8.67 -3.82
C GLU A 206 13.98 8.10 -2.40
N GLU A 207 12.83 8.19 -1.74
CA GLU A 207 12.55 7.65 -0.41
C GLU A 207 11.54 6.50 -0.47
N TYR A 208 10.57 6.55 -1.38
CA TYR A 208 9.51 5.55 -1.59
C TYR A 208 9.42 5.23 -3.08
N THR A 209 9.87 4.06 -3.48
CA THR A 209 10.06 3.77 -4.90
C THR A 209 9.50 2.41 -5.31
N ASN A 210 9.63 2.09 -6.59
CA ASN A 210 9.03 0.93 -7.23
C ASN A 210 9.94 0.32 -8.32
N GLY A 211 9.44 -0.70 -9.01
CA GLY A 211 10.17 -1.44 -10.02
C GLY A 211 10.65 -0.63 -11.23
N SER A 212 10.13 0.58 -11.44
CA SER A 212 10.61 1.46 -12.52
C SER A 212 11.84 2.30 -12.13
N TRP A 213 12.22 2.33 -10.84
CA TRP A 213 13.32 3.11 -10.32
C TRP A 213 14.67 2.69 -10.88
N LYS A 214 15.49 3.67 -11.27
CA LYS A 214 16.84 3.46 -11.81
C LYS A 214 17.94 4.12 -10.97
N GLY A 215 17.55 4.82 -9.89
CA GLY A 215 18.49 5.48 -8.99
C GLY A 215 19.06 4.53 -7.93
N PRO A 216 19.94 5.05 -7.04
CA PRO A 216 20.50 4.29 -5.92
C PRO A 216 19.43 3.92 -4.89
N LEU A 217 19.57 2.76 -4.25
CA LEU A 217 18.62 2.27 -3.24
C LEU A 217 18.98 2.71 -1.80
N THR A 218 20.08 3.39 -1.60
CA THR A 218 20.63 3.71 -0.26
C THR A 218 19.76 4.62 0.60
N LYS A 219 18.90 5.43 -0.03
CA LYS A 219 17.97 6.34 0.68
C LYS A 219 16.54 5.80 0.77
N ILE A 220 16.26 4.68 0.12
CA ILE A 220 14.90 4.12 0.04
C ILE A 220 14.47 3.58 1.39
N TYR A 221 13.27 3.94 1.83
CA TYR A 221 12.58 3.35 2.98
C TYR A 221 11.77 2.12 2.56
N PHE A 222 10.95 2.27 1.52
CA PHE A 222 10.13 1.17 1.00
C PHE A 222 10.28 1.05 -0.51
N PHE A 223 10.40 -0.19 -0.97
CA PHE A 223 10.45 -0.55 -2.39
C PHE A 223 9.25 -1.44 -2.73
N HIS A 224 8.46 -1.03 -3.72
CA HIS A 224 7.28 -1.76 -4.18
C HIS A 224 7.59 -2.53 -5.47
N ALA A 225 7.38 -3.85 -5.48
CA ALA A 225 7.60 -4.70 -6.65
C ALA A 225 6.43 -4.62 -7.66
N ASN A 226 6.03 -3.39 -8.03
CA ASN A 226 5.10 -3.11 -9.12
C ASN A 226 5.84 -2.78 -10.43
N HIS A 227 5.14 -2.37 -11.48
CA HIS A 227 5.64 -2.16 -12.85
C HIS A 227 6.22 -3.41 -13.51
N VAL A 228 5.96 -4.59 -12.94
CA VAL A 228 6.19 -5.90 -13.53
C VAL A 228 4.92 -6.74 -13.37
N ILE A 229 4.63 -7.62 -14.33
CA ILE A 229 3.42 -8.42 -14.36
C ILE A 229 3.78 -9.87 -14.05
N GLY A 230 2.96 -10.48 -13.16
CA GLY A 230 3.10 -11.88 -12.80
C GLY A 230 3.97 -12.12 -11.57
N LYS A 231 3.70 -13.24 -10.92
CA LYS A 231 4.33 -13.65 -9.65
C LYS A 231 5.84 -13.75 -9.77
N GLU A 232 6.30 -14.46 -10.81
CA GLU A 232 7.73 -14.76 -11.01
C GLU A 232 8.56 -13.49 -11.26
N GLU A 233 8.03 -12.54 -12.04
CA GLU A 233 8.75 -11.29 -12.33
C GLU A 233 8.86 -10.40 -11.08
N LYS A 234 7.83 -10.38 -10.23
CA LYS A 234 7.90 -9.70 -8.92
C LYS A 234 8.96 -10.33 -8.01
N ILE A 235 9.01 -11.68 -7.95
CA ILE A 235 10.02 -12.42 -7.18
C ILE A 235 11.44 -12.10 -7.71
N LYS A 236 11.65 -12.15 -9.03
CA LYS A 236 12.93 -11.79 -9.65
C LYS A 236 13.36 -10.38 -9.28
N LEU A 237 12.41 -9.44 -9.30
CA LEU A 237 12.67 -8.06 -8.94
C LEU A 237 13.08 -7.91 -7.47
N LEU A 238 12.38 -8.58 -6.55
CA LEU A 238 12.72 -8.58 -5.12
C LEU A 238 14.08 -9.26 -4.84
N LYS A 239 14.41 -10.36 -5.54
CA LYS A 239 15.74 -10.98 -5.50
C LYS A 239 16.83 -10.02 -5.99
N LYS A 240 16.57 -9.29 -7.08
CA LYS A 240 17.51 -8.31 -7.65
C LYS A 240 17.84 -7.18 -6.68
N VAL A 241 16.88 -6.73 -5.88
CA VAL A 241 17.11 -5.68 -4.87
C VAL A 241 17.59 -6.25 -3.52
N GLY A 242 17.81 -7.57 -3.41
CA GLY A 242 18.33 -8.23 -2.22
C GLY A 242 17.34 -8.43 -1.08
N HIS A 243 16.03 -8.37 -1.36
CA HIS A 243 14.96 -8.44 -0.35
C HIS A 243 13.93 -9.56 -0.60
N TRP A 244 14.40 -10.70 -1.09
CA TRP A 244 13.63 -11.94 -1.14
C TRP A 244 14.30 -13.00 -0.26
N PHE A 245 13.59 -13.49 0.76
CA PHE A 245 14.12 -14.33 1.86
C PHE A 245 13.58 -15.77 1.86
N LEU A 246 12.79 -16.15 0.83
CA LEU A 246 12.25 -17.50 0.63
C LEU A 246 13.03 -18.27 -0.42
#